data_5afd1b17568684279a6c8647bf1eb483
#
_entry.id   5afd1b17568684279a6c8647bf1eb483
#
_cell.length_a   1.000
_cell.length_b   1.000
_cell.length_c   1.000
_cell.angle_alpha   90.00
_cell.angle_beta   90.00
_cell.angle_gamma   90.00
#
_symmetry.space_group_name_H-M   'P 1'
#
loop_
_entity.id
_entity.type
_entity.pdbx_description
1 polymer ?
#
loop_
_entity_poly.entity_id
_entity_poly.type
_entity_poly.pdbx_seq_one_letter_code
_entity_poly.pdbx_strand_id
1 'polypeptide(L)'
;MGMPFVKDTIEARYERPPMEIWKSAKEVIAFNGQLVSEDVLKNTLEGSVNTRKVWIRVEPLDDRVTRVLVEARTKSGGADLEMAGELDKQIALRLQANGSSPLARPATAMGRP
;
A
#
# COMPACT_ATOMS: atom_id res chain seq x y z
N MET A 1 -4.49 -15.54 17.99
CA MET A 1 -4.52 -15.08 17.91
C MET A 1 -4.95 -14.33 17.12
N GLY A 2 -5.62 -14.14 16.96
CA GLY A 2 -6.21 -13.34 16.25
C GLY A 2 -5.38 -12.37 15.68
N MET A 3 -5.65 -11.72 14.80
CA MET A 3 -4.90 -10.73 14.25
C MET A 3 -5.52 -9.48 14.67
N PRO A 4 -5.27 -9.08 15.84
CA PRO A 4 -5.93 -7.91 16.36
C PRO A 4 -5.73 -6.70 15.50
N PHE A 5 -4.56 -6.58 14.87
CA PHE A 5 -4.37 -5.39 14.10
C PHE A 5 -5.19 -5.39 12.82
N VAL A 6 -5.85 -6.45 12.49
CA VAL A 6 -6.70 -6.46 11.33
C VAL A 6 -7.82 -5.41 11.44
N LYS A 7 -8.25 -5.13 12.65
CA LYS A 7 -9.29 -4.15 12.83
C LYS A 7 -8.83 -2.75 12.53
N ASP A 8 -7.54 -2.52 12.62
CA ASP A 8 -6.97 -1.18 12.45
C ASP A 8 -6.23 -1.05 11.14
N THR A 9 -6.43 -1.98 10.24
CA THR A 9 -5.62 -2.07 9.04
C THR A 9 -6.51 -2.18 7.82
N ILE A 10 -6.12 -1.52 6.76
CA ILE A 10 -6.78 -1.68 5.47
C ILE A 10 -5.99 -2.72 4.70
N GLU A 11 -6.67 -3.72 4.19
CA GLU A 11 -6.02 -4.80 3.43
C GLU A 11 -6.47 -4.77 1.99
N ALA A 12 -5.54 -4.96 1.08
CA ALA A 12 -5.84 -5.08 -0.34
C ALA A 12 -4.97 -6.17 -0.93
N ARG A 13 -5.41 -6.76 -2.03
CA ARG A 13 -4.65 -7.79 -2.74
C ARG A 13 -4.53 -7.38 -4.19
N TYR A 14 -3.34 -7.58 -4.74
CA TYR A 14 -3.05 -7.19 -6.11
C TYR A 14 -2.36 -8.33 -6.83
N GLU A 15 -2.70 -8.53 -8.09
CA GLU A 15 -1.99 -9.49 -8.92
C GLU A 15 -0.81 -8.80 -9.53
N ARG A 16 0.13 -8.46 -8.71
CA ARG A 16 1.33 -7.73 -9.08
C ARG A 16 2.52 -8.23 -8.28
N PRO A 17 3.73 -8.12 -8.82
CA PRO A 17 4.92 -8.51 -8.08
C PRO A 17 5.13 -7.61 -6.86
N PRO A 18 5.64 -8.16 -5.77
CA PRO A 18 5.86 -7.36 -4.57
C PRO A 18 6.72 -6.13 -4.79
N MET A 19 7.73 -6.23 -5.65
CA MET A 19 8.63 -5.10 -5.87
C MET A 19 7.93 -3.91 -6.50
N GLU A 20 6.99 -4.18 -7.38
CA GLU A 20 6.22 -3.11 -7.99
C GLU A 20 5.39 -2.38 -6.96
N ILE A 21 4.78 -3.15 -6.08
CA ILE A 21 3.95 -2.59 -5.03
C ILE A 21 4.81 -1.84 -4.02
N TRP A 22 5.96 -2.40 -3.67
CA TRP A 22 6.90 -1.75 -2.75
C TRP A 22 7.29 -0.37 -3.26
N LYS A 23 7.62 -0.30 -4.54
CA LYS A 23 7.99 0.96 -5.13
C LYS A 23 6.83 1.96 -5.11
N SER A 24 5.64 1.52 -5.48
CA SER A 24 4.47 2.39 -5.47
C SER A 24 4.14 2.86 -4.06
N ALA A 25 4.26 1.99 -3.08
CA ALA A 25 3.99 2.36 -1.70
C ALA A 25 4.98 3.41 -1.20
N LYS A 26 6.26 3.25 -1.54
CA LYS A 26 7.26 4.25 -1.18
C LYS A 26 6.93 5.60 -1.80
N GLU A 27 6.51 5.58 -3.05
CA GLU A 27 6.16 6.82 -3.74
C GLU A 27 4.95 7.50 -3.10
N VAL A 28 3.97 6.71 -2.69
CA VAL A 28 2.79 7.26 -2.04
C VAL A 28 3.17 7.91 -0.71
N ILE A 29 4.00 7.25 0.08
CA ILE A 29 4.43 7.82 1.35
C ILE A 29 5.23 9.12 1.10
N ALA A 30 6.14 9.09 0.14
CA ALA A 30 6.96 10.25 -0.14
C ALA A 30 6.14 11.42 -0.70
N PHE A 31 5.14 11.12 -1.48
CA PHE A 31 4.28 12.15 -2.05
C PHE A 31 3.41 12.82 -0.98
N ASN A 32 2.95 12.04 -0.01
CA ASN A 32 2.06 12.55 1.00
C ASN A 32 2.75 13.00 2.28
N GLY A 33 3.98 12.63 2.46
CA GLY A 33 4.70 12.95 3.69
C GLY A 33 6.16 12.57 3.58
N GLN A 34 6.62 11.75 4.50
CA GLN A 34 8.03 11.43 4.57
C GLN A 34 8.23 9.96 4.89
N LEU A 35 9.07 9.30 4.12
CA LEU A 35 9.46 7.92 4.40
C LEU A 35 10.46 7.96 5.54
N VAL A 36 10.17 7.20 6.58
CA VAL A 36 11.01 7.15 7.77
C VAL A 36 11.92 5.94 7.78
N SER A 37 11.42 4.81 7.34
CA SER A 37 12.19 3.58 7.45
C SER A 37 11.72 2.54 6.44
N GLU A 38 12.64 1.72 5.95
CA GLU A 38 12.34 0.58 5.10
C GLU A 38 12.91 -0.64 5.78
N ASP A 39 12.06 -1.59 6.13
CA ASP A 39 12.52 -2.82 6.72
C ASP A 39 12.26 -3.95 5.75
N VAL A 40 13.24 -4.26 4.95
CA VAL A 40 13.09 -5.27 3.90
C VAL A 40 12.84 -6.65 4.49
N LEU A 41 13.45 -6.94 5.62
CA LEU A 41 13.27 -8.24 6.24
C LEU A 41 11.84 -8.45 6.73
N LYS A 42 11.20 -7.40 7.16
CA LYS A 42 9.82 -7.48 7.63
C LYS A 42 8.83 -7.03 6.58
N ASN A 43 9.31 -6.74 5.38
CA ASN A 43 8.45 -6.28 4.29
C ASN A 43 7.61 -5.08 4.69
N THR A 44 8.17 -4.18 5.45
CA THR A 44 7.41 -3.08 6.02
C THR A 44 8.07 -1.74 5.74
N LEU A 45 7.24 -0.78 5.34
CA LEU A 45 7.65 0.60 5.19
C LEU A 45 7.03 1.41 6.32
N GLU A 46 7.76 2.36 6.83
CA GLU A 46 7.22 3.26 7.85
C GLU A 46 7.37 4.69 7.37
N GLY A 47 6.34 5.47 7.55
CA GLY A 47 6.38 6.87 7.15
C GLY A 47 5.60 7.76 8.10
N SER A 48 5.69 9.05 7.82
CA SER A 48 4.95 10.05 8.56
C SER A 48 4.16 10.86 7.55
N VAL A 49 2.85 10.90 7.73
CA VAL A 49 1.97 11.60 6.82
C VAL A 49 1.01 12.45 7.64
N ASN A 50 1.15 13.75 7.53
CA ASN A 50 0.22 14.67 8.18
C ASN A 50 0.05 14.36 9.67
N THR A 51 1.13 14.27 10.40
CA THR A 51 1.22 13.97 11.82
C THR A 51 0.82 12.56 12.21
N ARG A 52 0.49 11.70 11.24
CA ARG A 52 0.18 10.30 11.54
C ARG A 52 1.40 9.45 11.24
N LYS A 53 1.55 8.38 12.00
CA LYS A 53 2.52 7.35 11.67
C LYS A 53 1.83 6.35 10.78
N VAL A 54 2.50 5.94 9.74
CA VAL A 54 1.94 5.04 8.75
C VAL A 54 2.87 3.86 8.55
N TRP A 55 2.30 2.67 8.49
CA TRP A 55 3.05 1.47 8.16
C TRP A 55 2.38 0.79 6.98
N ILE A 56 3.18 0.34 6.03
CA ILE A 56 2.68 -0.40 4.88
C ILE A 56 3.47 -1.68 4.79
N ARG A 57 2.78 -2.80 4.88
CA ARG A 57 3.42 -4.11 4.77
C ARG A 57 3.04 -4.72 3.42
N VAL A 58 4.04 -5.22 2.71
CA VAL A 58 3.85 -5.79 1.40
C VAL A 58 4.22 -7.27 1.48
N GLU A 59 3.24 -8.16 1.42
CA GLU A 59 3.44 -9.58 1.64
C GLU A 59 3.09 -10.41 0.43
N PRO A 60 4.05 -11.07 -0.18
CA PRO A 60 3.71 -11.99 -1.26
C PRO A 60 2.94 -13.18 -0.70
N LEU A 61 1.80 -13.47 -1.28
CA LEU A 61 1.01 -14.62 -0.86
C LEU A 61 1.32 -15.84 -1.71
N ASP A 62 1.59 -15.63 -2.98
CA ASP A 62 2.01 -16.70 -3.88
C ASP A 62 2.71 -16.05 -5.06
N ASP A 63 2.90 -16.80 -6.14
CA ASP A 63 3.64 -16.28 -7.29
C ASP A 63 2.97 -15.12 -7.98
N ARG A 64 1.71 -14.93 -7.78
CA ARG A 64 0.95 -13.94 -8.55
C ARG A 64 0.28 -12.89 -7.71
N VAL A 65 0.03 -13.16 -6.46
CA VAL A 65 -0.76 -12.27 -5.62
C VAL A 65 0.06 -11.73 -4.46
N THR A 66 -0.01 -10.44 -4.25
CA THR A 66 0.66 -9.77 -3.14
C THR A 66 -0.40 -9.06 -2.30
N ARG A 67 -0.29 -9.21 -0.99
CA ARG A 67 -1.20 -8.56 -0.07
C ARG A 67 -0.53 -7.30 0.47
N VAL A 68 -1.32 -6.24 0.59
CA VAL A 68 -0.84 -4.99 1.16
C VAL A 68 -1.67 -4.67 2.38
N LEU A 69 -1.01 -4.34 3.46
CA LEU A 69 -1.67 -3.94 4.68
C LEU A 69 -1.23 -2.52 5.01
N VAL A 70 -2.18 -1.63 5.20
CA VAL A 70 -1.87 -0.24 5.51
C VAL A 70 -2.46 0.11 6.86
N GLU A 71 -1.62 0.62 7.73
CA GLU A 71 -2.03 1.02 9.07
C GLU A 71 -1.60 2.46 9.31
N ALA A 72 -2.49 3.27 9.83
CA ALA A 72 -2.17 4.65 10.18
C ALA A 72 -2.63 4.93 11.61
N ARG A 73 -1.81 5.63 12.37
CA ARG A 73 -2.11 5.95 13.76
C ARG A 73 -1.93 7.44 14.00
N THR A 74 -2.85 8.01 14.77
CA THR A 74 -2.73 9.40 15.18
C THR A 74 -1.66 9.53 16.26
N LYS A 75 -1.34 10.74 16.65
CA LYS A 75 -0.37 10.96 17.71
C LYS A 75 -0.75 10.30 19.00
N SER A 76 -2.04 10.23 19.27
CA SER A 76 -2.50 9.60 20.52
C SER A 76 -2.57 8.09 20.42
N GLY A 77 -2.25 7.53 19.27
CA GLY A 77 -2.21 6.08 19.11
C GLY A 77 -3.47 5.46 18.54
N GLY A 78 -4.50 6.25 18.28
CA GLY A 78 -5.72 5.71 17.70
C GLY A 78 -5.57 5.41 16.23
N ALA A 79 -6.32 4.44 15.74
CA ALA A 79 -6.29 4.08 14.34
C ALA A 79 -6.95 5.17 13.50
N ASP A 80 -6.35 5.44 12.34
CA ASP A 80 -6.93 6.38 11.39
C ASP A 80 -7.21 5.62 10.11
N LEU A 81 -8.36 4.95 10.07
CA LEU A 81 -8.72 4.13 8.93
C LEU A 81 -8.97 4.94 7.68
N GLU A 82 -9.40 6.17 7.83
CA GLU A 82 -9.61 7.04 6.70
C GLU A 82 -8.29 7.34 6.00
N MET A 83 -7.26 7.68 6.75
CA MET A 83 -5.94 7.92 6.21
C MET A 83 -5.39 6.64 5.56
N ALA A 84 -5.53 5.51 6.26
CA ALA A 84 -5.03 4.24 5.72
C ALA A 84 -5.74 3.89 4.41
N GLY A 85 -7.04 4.10 4.35
CA GLY A 85 -7.80 3.83 3.13
C GLY A 85 -7.40 4.75 2.00
N GLU A 86 -7.13 6.00 2.30
CA GLU A 86 -6.72 6.95 1.27
C GLU A 86 -5.34 6.56 0.69
N LEU A 87 -4.43 6.15 1.55
CA LEU A 87 -3.11 5.73 1.08
C LEU A 87 -3.21 4.46 0.24
N ASP A 88 -4.04 3.52 0.66
CA ASP A 88 -4.24 2.31 -0.11
C ASP A 88 -4.81 2.63 -1.48
N LYS A 89 -5.76 3.55 -1.54
CA LYS A 89 -6.35 3.97 -2.80
C LYS A 89 -5.29 4.59 -3.71
N GLN A 90 -4.39 5.38 -3.15
CA GLN A 90 -3.34 5.99 -3.95
C GLN A 90 -2.35 4.94 -4.47
N ILE A 91 -2.08 3.92 -3.68
CA ILE A 91 -1.24 2.83 -4.16
C ILE A 91 -1.90 2.16 -5.36
N ALA A 92 -3.19 1.86 -5.25
CA ALA A 92 -3.91 1.22 -6.34
C ALA A 92 -3.87 2.08 -7.61
N LEU A 93 -4.05 3.39 -7.46
CA LEU A 93 -4.03 4.27 -8.61
C LEU A 93 -2.64 4.33 -9.26
N ARG A 94 -1.59 4.32 -8.46
CA ARG A 94 -0.23 4.31 -9.03
C ARG A 94 0.07 3.01 -9.73
N LEU A 95 -0.41 1.90 -9.20
CA LEU A 95 -0.21 0.62 -9.86
C LEU A 95 -0.89 0.59 -11.22
N GLN A 96 -2.06 1.18 -11.33
CA GLN A 96 -2.72 1.26 -12.61
C GLN A 96 -1.94 2.11 -13.57
N ALA A 97 -1.44 3.23 -13.12
CA ALA A 97 -0.71 4.15 -13.99
C ALA A 97 0.63 3.59 -14.42
N ASN A 98 1.37 3.01 -13.46
CA ASN A 98 2.70 2.54 -13.76
C ASN A 98 2.72 1.16 -14.31
N GLY A 99 1.83 0.35 -13.84
CA GLY A 99 1.87 -0.99 -14.19
C GLY A 99 1.28 -1.32 -15.39
N SER A 100 0.61 -0.52 -15.88
CA SER A 100 0.04 -0.76 -17.00
C SER A 100 0.37 -1.99 -17.57
N SER A 101 0.23 -2.91 -16.96
CA SER A 101 0.47 -4.07 -17.43
C SER A 101 -0.25 -4.30 -18.64
N PRO A 102 0.25 -4.84 -19.51
CA PRO A 102 -0.39 -5.16 -20.68
C PRO A 102 -1.52 -6.02 -20.47
N LEU A 103 -1.62 -6.51 -19.41
CA LEU A 103 -2.66 -7.32 -19.24
C LEU A 103 -3.66 -6.60 -18.93
N ALA A 104 -3.49 -5.82 -18.58
CA ALA A 104 -4.51 -5.15 -18.16
C ALA A 104 -5.04 -4.35 -19.02
N ARG A 105 -4.93 -4.53 -19.49
CA ARG A 105 -5.29 -3.79 -20.04
C ARG A 105 -5.95 -3.63 -20.43
N PRO A 106 -6.13 -3.88 -20.70
CA PRO A 106 -6.75 -3.46 -21.16
C PRO A 106 -7.26 -3.00 -21.22
N ALA A 107 -7.15 -3.16 -21.13
CA ALA A 107 -7.75 -2.58 -21.06
C ALA A 107 -8.05 -1.94 -21.23
N THR A 108 -7.86 -2.08 -21.28
CA THR A 108 -8.17 -1.38 -21.35
C THR A 108 -8.48 -0.73 -21.62
N ALA A 109 -8.20 -1.06 -21.75
CA ALA A 109 -8.49 -0.36 -21.85
C ALA A 109 -8.98 0.20 -22.01
N MET A 110 -8.89 -0.02 -21.87
CA MET A 110 -9.39 0.64 -21.96
C MET A 110 -9.63 1.32 -22.38
N GLY A 111 -9.36 0.95 -22.42
CA GLY A 111 -9.58 1.63 -22.67
C GLY A 111 -9.60 1.98 -23.49
N ARG A 112 -9.33 1.76 -23.77
CA ARG A 112 -9.45 2.14 -24.37
C ARG A 112 -9.71 2.47 -24.90
N PRO A 113 -9.46 2.28 -24.97
CA PRO A 113 -9.71 2.71 -25.31
C PRO A 113 -9.93 3.13 -25.62
#